data_000dbff4fff2e03b58e180fb711e1448
#
_entry.id   000dbff4fff2e03b58e180fb711e1448
#
_cell.length_a   1.000
_cell.length_b   1.000
_cell.length_c   1.000
_cell.angle_alpha   90.00
_cell.angle_beta   90.00
_cell.angle_gamma   90.00
#
_symmetry.space_group_name_H-M   'P 1'
#
loop_
_entity.id
_entity.type
_entity.pdbx_description
1 polymer ?
#
loop_
_entity_poly.entity_id
_entity_poly.type
_entity_poly.pdbx_seq_one_letter_code
_entity_poly.pdbx_strand_id
1 'polypeptide(L)'
;MEETKRIRNLKKRLITELPFFPNNKETLAELESQSLNGVLIHYLHWKTRLVPARKRKVQIAPEVTADKRWKNLKTGINSLLDKIRNGEDVHPYLSKRAHSYGYTPSQRVKDGEVDSWEDKDQLLNTKGFHHFHLNMNVQSTGLSERTDDVLFAYVSRDAFHAIGIFNHSVFDPVDANGNMNDERSRMWKLHEKHVTFGMDPGTVYMSHPIATSGHPVYLVQMADYYARIIREYDSKLDDREFINNLYDQGNLDHPSKYSFEWHINALDLCAYDKKTQVLFNIHFGHI
;
A
#
# COMPACT_ATOMS: atom_id res chain seq x y z
N MET A 1 -4.96 -18.63 -23.59
CA MET A 1 -5.45 -19.61 -22.59
C MET A 1 -6.64 -18.98 -21.89
N GLU A 2 -7.77 -19.67 -21.86
CA GLU A 2 -8.98 -19.15 -21.20
C GLU A 2 -8.76 -19.14 -19.68
N GLU A 3 -9.13 -18.04 -19.01
CA GLU A 3 -9.00 -17.93 -17.56
C GLU A 3 -9.93 -18.91 -16.86
N THR A 4 -9.41 -19.63 -15.86
CA THR A 4 -10.24 -20.57 -15.04
C THR A 4 -11.28 -19.81 -14.23
N LYS A 5 -12.29 -20.52 -13.72
CA LYS A 5 -13.31 -19.93 -12.83
C LYS A 5 -12.65 -19.31 -11.58
N ARG A 6 -11.60 -19.94 -11.04
CA ARG A 6 -10.89 -19.46 -9.84
C ARG A 6 -10.19 -18.13 -10.11
N ILE A 7 -9.53 -17.99 -11.26
CA ILE A 7 -8.86 -16.74 -11.69
C ILE A 7 -9.90 -15.64 -11.94
N ARG A 8 -11.00 -15.92 -12.64
CA ARG A 8 -12.08 -14.95 -12.84
C ARG A 8 -12.70 -14.48 -11.52
N ASN A 9 -12.89 -15.39 -10.56
CA ASN A 9 -13.39 -15.02 -9.22
C ASN A 9 -12.42 -14.13 -8.45
N LEU A 10 -11.12 -14.42 -8.52
CA LEU A 10 -10.12 -13.54 -7.95
C LEU A 10 -10.21 -12.14 -8.56
N LYS A 11 -10.14 -12.03 -9.89
CA LYS A 11 -10.21 -10.76 -10.60
C LYS A 11 -11.46 -9.96 -10.20
N LYS A 12 -12.62 -10.60 -10.19
CA LYS A 12 -13.89 -9.96 -9.78
C LYS A 12 -13.83 -9.43 -8.35
N ARG A 13 -13.27 -10.20 -7.41
CA ARG A 13 -13.11 -9.77 -6.01
C ARG A 13 -12.19 -8.57 -5.90
N LEU A 14 -11.01 -8.61 -6.56
CA LEU A 14 -10.08 -7.48 -6.55
C LEU A 14 -10.73 -6.18 -7.08
N ILE A 15 -11.51 -6.30 -8.16
CA ILE A 15 -12.26 -5.16 -8.74
C ILE A 15 -13.33 -4.64 -7.78
N THR A 16 -14.03 -5.54 -7.09
CA THR A 16 -15.08 -5.17 -6.13
C THR A 16 -14.52 -4.42 -4.91
N GLU A 17 -13.31 -4.79 -4.47
CA GLU A 17 -12.64 -4.15 -3.33
C GLU A 17 -11.93 -2.85 -3.70
N LEU A 18 -11.46 -2.72 -4.95
CA LEU A 18 -10.65 -1.59 -5.41
C LEU A 18 -11.52 -0.34 -5.61
N PRO A 19 -11.34 0.73 -4.84
CA PRO A 19 -12.04 1.97 -5.10
C PRO A 19 -11.57 2.57 -6.43
N PHE A 20 -12.47 3.17 -7.18
CA PHE A 20 -12.15 3.79 -8.47
C PHE A 20 -12.74 5.21 -8.59
N PHE A 21 -12.06 6.03 -9.36
CA PHE A 21 -12.42 7.43 -9.58
C PHE A 21 -12.24 7.82 -11.05
N PRO A 22 -13.24 8.47 -11.68
CA PRO A 22 -14.59 8.76 -11.15
C PRO A 22 -15.39 7.48 -10.84
N ASN A 23 -16.23 7.53 -9.81
CA ASN A 23 -17.08 6.40 -9.43
C ASN A 23 -18.34 6.39 -10.34
N ASN A 24 -18.18 5.84 -11.54
CA ASN A 24 -19.22 5.72 -12.55
C ASN A 24 -19.10 4.38 -13.33
N LYS A 25 -20.12 4.08 -14.14
CA LYS A 25 -20.20 2.82 -14.89
C LYS A 25 -19.11 2.69 -15.95
N GLU A 26 -18.69 3.77 -16.57
CA GLU A 26 -17.66 3.79 -17.61
C GLU A 26 -16.30 3.41 -17.04
N THR A 27 -15.93 3.99 -15.89
CA THR A 27 -14.70 3.66 -15.17
C THR A 27 -14.68 2.21 -14.71
N LEU A 28 -15.81 1.70 -14.20
CA LEU A 28 -15.93 0.30 -13.80
C LEU A 28 -15.76 -0.63 -15.00
N ALA A 29 -16.43 -0.35 -16.12
CA ALA A 29 -16.34 -1.17 -17.34
C ALA A 29 -14.91 -1.20 -17.89
N GLU A 30 -14.17 -0.08 -17.84
CA GLU A 30 -12.77 -0.03 -18.23
C GLU A 30 -11.90 -0.89 -17.31
N LEU A 31 -12.11 -0.81 -15.99
CA LEU A 31 -11.40 -1.64 -15.01
C LEU A 31 -11.70 -3.14 -15.22
N GLU A 32 -12.95 -3.51 -15.48
CA GLU A 32 -13.37 -4.89 -15.76
C GLU A 32 -12.76 -5.44 -17.05
N SER A 33 -12.52 -4.59 -18.05
CA SER A 33 -11.90 -4.97 -19.33
C SER A 33 -10.41 -5.30 -19.21
N GLN A 34 -9.74 -4.87 -18.14
CA GLN A 34 -8.32 -5.09 -17.96
C GLN A 34 -7.97 -6.57 -17.76
N SER A 35 -6.74 -6.94 -18.08
CA SER A 35 -6.20 -8.27 -17.75
C SER A 35 -6.06 -8.44 -16.24
N LEU A 36 -5.92 -9.68 -15.77
CA LEU A 36 -5.60 -9.96 -14.35
C LEU A 36 -4.38 -9.17 -13.89
N ASN A 37 -3.33 -9.08 -14.73
CA ASN A 37 -2.13 -8.33 -14.40
C ASN A 37 -2.40 -6.83 -14.22
N GLY A 38 -3.18 -6.21 -15.12
CA GLY A 38 -3.58 -4.81 -15.00
C GLY A 38 -4.33 -4.54 -13.70
N VAL A 39 -5.31 -5.39 -13.37
CA VAL A 39 -6.06 -5.28 -12.10
C VAL A 39 -5.14 -5.45 -10.90
N LEU A 40 -4.19 -6.40 -10.94
CA LEU A 40 -3.20 -6.60 -9.85
C LEU A 40 -2.31 -5.38 -9.65
N ILE A 41 -1.84 -4.72 -10.72
CA ILE A 41 -1.02 -3.49 -10.60
C ILE A 41 -1.78 -2.43 -9.79
N HIS A 42 -3.02 -2.13 -10.17
CA HIS A 42 -3.83 -1.12 -9.48
C HIS A 42 -4.18 -1.53 -8.06
N TYR A 43 -4.57 -2.80 -7.86
CA TYR A 43 -4.94 -3.31 -6.55
C TYR A 43 -3.76 -3.31 -5.57
N LEU A 44 -2.61 -3.84 -5.97
CA LEU A 44 -1.41 -3.86 -5.13
C LEU A 44 -0.92 -2.44 -4.84
N HIS A 45 -0.94 -1.54 -5.83
CA HIS A 45 -0.60 -0.14 -5.63
C HIS A 45 -1.56 0.54 -4.63
N TRP A 46 -2.85 0.28 -4.72
CA TRP A 46 -3.80 0.78 -3.72
C TRP A 46 -3.50 0.21 -2.33
N LYS A 47 -3.21 -1.10 -2.23
CA LYS A 47 -2.87 -1.75 -0.95
C LYS A 47 -1.60 -1.19 -0.30
N THR A 48 -0.60 -0.74 -1.08
CA THR A 48 0.59 -0.09 -0.49
C THR A 48 0.26 1.23 0.23
N ARG A 49 -0.83 1.89 -0.13
CA ARG A 49 -1.27 3.14 0.52
C ARG A 49 -2.00 2.91 1.83
N LEU A 50 -2.36 1.65 2.12
CA LEU A 50 -3.01 1.22 3.35
C LEU A 50 -1.97 0.59 4.29
N VAL A 51 -2.16 0.80 5.58
CA VAL A 51 -1.29 0.22 6.61
C VAL A 51 -2.07 -0.88 7.33
N PRO A 52 -1.79 -2.17 7.04
CA PRO A 52 -2.52 -3.28 7.66
C PRO A 52 -2.38 -3.25 9.19
N ALA A 53 -3.47 -3.61 9.89
CA ALA A 53 -3.48 -3.78 11.34
C ALA A 53 -2.53 -4.93 11.73
N ARG A 54 -1.37 -4.58 12.27
CA ARG A 54 -0.29 -5.49 12.66
C ARG A 54 0.60 -4.84 13.70
N LYS A 55 1.02 -5.61 14.69
CA LYS A 55 2.02 -5.16 15.67
C LYS A 55 3.34 -4.84 14.98
N ARG A 56 3.90 -3.66 15.25
CA ARG A 56 5.17 -3.22 14.69
C ARG A 56 6.10 -2.66 15.75
N LYS A 57 7.39 -2.87 15.57
CA LYS A 57 8.42 -2.17 16.34
C LYS A 57 8.42 -0.70 15.93
N VAL A 58 8.21 0.19 16.90
CA VAL A 58 8.16 1.64 16.65
C VAL A 58 9.51 2.27 16.96
N GLN A 59 10.01 3.06 16.01
CA GLN A 59 11.16 3.93 16.15
C GLN A 59 10.75 5.37 15.89
N ILE A 60 11.35 6.31 16.59
CA ILE A 60 11.07 7.75 16.46
C ILE A 60 12.41 8.43 16.18
N ALA A 61 12.51 9.08 15.03
CA ALA A 61 13.69 9.87 14.70
C ALA A 61 13.81 11.08 15.62
N PRO A 62 15.04 11.49 15.99
CA PRO A 62 15.26 12.69 16.80
C PRO A 62 14.59 13.95 16.24
N GLU A 63 14.46 14.05 14.94
CA GLU A 63 13.83 15.16 14.23
C GLU A 63 12.34 15.32 14.53
N VAL A 64 11.65 14.23 14.94
CA VAL A 64 10.25 14.29 15.40
C VAL A 64 10.16 14.98 16.75
N THR A 65 11.00 14.56 17.71
CA THR A 65 10.97 15.09 19.09
C THR A 65 11.60 16.47 19.23
N ALA A 66 12.51 16.84 18.33
CA ALA A 66 13.13 18.14 18.25
C ALA A 66 12.26 19.18 17.49
N ASP A 67 11.20 18.75 16.80
CA ASP A 67 10.32 19.68 16.08
C ASP A 67 9.56 20.59 17.06
N LYS A 68 9.49 21.88 16.77
CA LYS A 68 8.77 22.87 17.59
C LYS A 68 7.31 22.52 17.85
N ARG A 69 6.68 21.75 16.95
CA ARG A 69 5.27 21.28 17.02
C ARG A 69 5.09 20.08 17.96
N TRP A 70 6.18 19.37 18.28
CA TRP A 70 6.14 18.16 19.13
C TRP A 70 5.36 18.36 20.41
N LYS A 71 5.60 19.45 21.13
CA LYS A 71 4.97 19.72 22.43
C LYS A 71 3.43 19.69 22.34
N ASN A 72 2.88 20.24 21.27
CA ASN A 72 1.44 20.35 21.05
C ASN A 72 0.84 19.06 20.47
N LEU A 73 1.62 18.30 19.69
CA LEU A 73 1.15 17.10 18.96
C LEU A 73 1.50 15.79 19.67
N LYS A 74 2.31 15.83 20.73
CA LYS A 74 2.82 14.66 21.44
C LYS A 74 1.73 13.67 21.84
N THR A 75 0.59 14.13 22.31
CA THR A 75 -0.51 13.26 22.73
C THR A 75 -1.09 12.47 21.54
N GLY A 76 -1.38 13.14 20.43
CA GLY A 76 -1.88 12.49 19.21
C GLY A 76 -0.84 11.53 18.62
N ILE A 77 0.42 11.97 18.55
CA ILE A 77 1.51 11.11 18.05
C ILE A 77 1.65 9.86 18.91
N ASN A 78 1.72 9.98 20.24
CA ASN A 78 1.87 8.83 21.12
C ASN A 78 0.68 7.87 21.00
N SER A 79 -0.55 8.39 20.92
CA SER A 79 -1.75 7.56 20.72
C SER A 79 -1.69 6.78 19.40
N LEU A 80 -1.26 7.41 18.29
CA LEU A 80 -1.04 6.73 17.01
C LEU A 80 0.04 5.64 17.13
N LEU A 81 1.16 5.96 17.77
CA LEU A 81 2.27 5.00 17.95
C LEU A 81 1.88 3.82 18.83
N ASP A 82 1.03 4.02 19.84
CA ASP A 82 0.52 2.93 20.67
C ASP A 82 -0.40 2.00 19.88
N LYS A 83 -1.26 2.55 19.03
CA LYS A 83 -2.07 1.75 18.07
C LYS A 83 -1.18 0.88 17.17
N ILE A 84 -0.10 1.45 16.61
CA ILE A 84 0.86 0.72 15.79
C ILE A 84 1.55 -0.41 16.58
N ARG A 85 1.99 -0.15 17.83
CA ARG A 85 2.59 -1.17 18.69
C ARG A 85 1.65 -2.32 19.01
N ASN A 86 0.38 -1.99 19.21
CA ASN A 86 -0.67 -2.95 19.54
C ASN A 86 -1.22 -3.70 18.33
N GLY A 87 -0.94 -3.22 17.11
CA GLY A 87 -1.49 -3.78 15.87
C GLY A 87 -2.95 -3.40 15.63
N GLU A 88 -3.37 -2.28 16.19
CA GLU A 88 -4.71 -1.74 15.98
C GLU A 88 -4.86 -1.10 14.59
N ASP A 89 -6.12 -0.90 14.18
CA ASP A 89 -6.42 -0.23 12.91
C ASP A 89 -6.03 1.25 12.93
N VAL A 90 -5.23 1.65 11.96
CA VAL A 90 -4.79 3.04 11.74
C VAL A 90 -5.29 3.64 10.43
N HIS A 91 -6.14 2.92 9.70
CA HIS A 91 -6.78 3.42 8.48
C HIS A 91 -7.48 4.78 8.67
N PRO A 92 -8.18 5.05 9.80
CA PRO A 92 -8.80 6.35 10.02
C PRO A 92 -7.85 7.55 9.90
N TYR A 93 -6.57 7.36 10.18
CA TYR A 93 -5.55 8.42 10.22
C TYR A 93 -4.84 8.63 8.87
N LEU A 94 -5.09 7.80 7.87
CA LEU A 94 -4.53 7.91 6.53
C LEU A 94 -5.23 8.99 5.70
N SER A 95 -4.65 9.34 4.55
CA SER A 95 -5.26 10.26 3.59
C SER A 95 -6.62 9.75 3.11
N LYS A 96 -7.62 10.64 2.98
CA LYS A 96 -8.91 10.32 2.36
C LYS A 96 -8.74 9.70 0.96
N ARG A 97 -7.76 10.16 0.19
CA ARG A 97 -7.47 9.61 -1.15
C ARG A 97 -7.06 8.15 -1.11
N ALA A 98 -6.40 7.68 -0.03
CA ALA A 98 -6.07 6.26 0.13
C ALA A 98 -7.33 5.38 0.21
N HIS A 99 -8.44 5.92 0.72
CA HIS A 99 -9.70 5.19 0.85
C HIS A 99 -10.58 5.28 -0.40
N SER A 100 -10.49 6.35 -1.18
CA SER A 100 -11.47 6.67 -2.23
C SER A 100 -10.92 6.49 -3.65
N TYR A 101 -9.61 6.50 -3.85
CA TYR A 101 -8.98 6.52 -5.18
C TYR A 101 -7.95 5.40 -5.30
N GLY A 102 -8.36 4.26 -5.85
CA GLY A 102 -7.47 3.13 -6.12
C GLY A 102 -7.15 2.96 -7.61
N TYR A 103 -8.10 3.31 -8.47
CA TYR A 103 -7.97 3.26 -9.93
C TYR A 103 -8.52 4.53 -10.57
N THR A 104 -7.79 5.08 -11.52
CA THR A 104 -8.23 6.19 -12.38
C THR A 104 -7.90 5.85 -13.83
N PRO A 105 -8.85 5.97 -14.78
CA PRO A 105 -8.61 5.69 -16.18
C PRO A 105 -7.56 6.60 -16.79
N SER A 106 -6.53 6.02 -17.42
CA SER A 106 -5.42 6.78 -17.99
C SER A 106 -5.84 7.69 -19.15
N GLN A 107 -6.86 7.31 -19.91
CA GLN A 107 -7.37 8.14 -21.00
C GLN A 107 -8.03 9.41 -20.49
N ARG A 108 -8.86 9.33 -19.44
CA ARG A 108 -9.51 10.49 -18.82
C ARG A 108 -8.52 11.48 -18.21
N VAL A 109 -7.38 10.97 -17.75
CA VAL A 109 -6.27 11.80 -17.31
C VAL A 109 -5.71 12.61 -18.49
N LYS A 110 -5.47 11.96 -19.64
CA LYS A 110 -4.96 12.62 -20.85
C LYS A 110 -5.94 13.65 -21.40
N ASP A 111 -7.23 13.37 -21.30
CA ASP A 111 -8.30 14.25 -21.76
C ASP A 111 -8.59 15.41 -20.78
N GLY A 112 -7.89 15.46 -19.64
CA GLY A 112 -8.04 16.50 -18.62
C GLY A 112 -9.31 16.39 -17.78
N GLU A 113 -10.05 15.29 -17.88
CA GLU A 113 -11.29 15.05 -17.11
C GLU A 113 -11.03 14.75 -15.64
N VAL A 114 -9.85 14.22 -15.33
CA VAL A 114 -9.39 13.92 -13.96
C VAL A 114 -7.92 14.29 -13.81
N ASP A 115 -7.53 14.67 -12.60
CA ASP A 115 -6.13 14.94 -12.28
C ASP A 115 -5.29 13.64 -12.44
N SER A 116 -4.16 13.78 -13.11
CA SER A 116 -3.25 12.67 -13.45
C SER A 116 -2.76 11.84 -12.26
N TRP A 117 -2.90 12.33 -11.05
CA TRP A 117 -2.29 11.71 -9.89
C TRP A 117 -3.27 11.48 -8.73
N GLU A 118 -4.57 11.55 -8.99
CA GLU A 118 -5.59 11.39 -7.93
C GLU A 118 -5.51 10.01 -7.24
N ASP A 119 -5.24 8.96 -8.00
CA ASP A 119 -5.11 7.59 -7.49
C ASP A 119 -3.66 7.25 -7.06
N LYS A 120 -2.74 8.22 -7.09
CA LYS A 120 -1.32 7.98 -6.81
C LYS A 120 -0.80 8.88 -5.69
N ASP A 121 -0.07 8.28 -4.77
CA ASP A 121 0.68 9.02 -3.75
C ASP A 121 2.14 9.13 -4.18
N GLN A 122 2.51 10.28 -4.72
CA GLN A 122 3.86 10.51 -5.25
C GLN A 122 4.94 10.47 -4.17
N LEU A 123 4.64 10.88 -2.94
CA LEU A 123 5.61 10.80 -1.85
C LEU A 123 5.83 9.35 -1.42
N LEU A 124 4.76 8.57 -1.31
CA LEU A 124 4.88 7.15 -1.05
C LEU A 124 5.61 6.43 -2.19
N ASN A 125 5.22 6.69 -3.45
CA ASN A 125 5.79 6.02 -4.61
C ASN A 125 7.28 6.30 -4.80
N THR A 126 7.74 7.54 -4.53
CA THR A 126 9.13 7.96 -4.78
C THR A 126 10.00 7.96 -3.53
N LYS A 127 9.42 8.15 -2.36
CA LYS A 127 10.13 8.32 -1.09
C LYS A 127 9.82 7.24 -0.06
N GLY A 128 8.77 6.43 -0.26
CA GLY A 128 8.35 5.41 0.69
C GLY A 128 7.67 5.94 1.96
N PHE A 129 7.28 7.22 1.98
CA PHE A 129 6.63 7.82 3.14
C PHE A 129 5.14 7.62 3.14
N HIS A 130 4.61 7.04 4.23
CA HIS A 130 3.22 7.24 4.62
C HIS A 130 3.09 8.53 5.45
N HIS A 131 1.92 9.17 5.39
CA HIS A 131 1.61 10.30 6.24
C HIS A 131 0.30 10.06 7.00
N PHE A 132 0.28 10.51 8.27
CA PHE A 132 -0.83 10.24 9.20
C PHE A 132 -1.33 11.55 9.80
N HIS A 133 -2.65 11.72 9.84
CA HIS A 133 -3.30 12.75 10.61
C HIS A 133 -3.25 12.43 12.09
N LEU A 134 -3.20 13.45 12.95
CA LEU A 134 -2.87 13.31 14.37
C LEU A 134 -4.06 13.57 15.30
N ASN A 135 -5.24 13.88 14.77
CA ASN A 135 -6.44 14.02 15.59
C ASN A 135 -7.02 12.62 15.88
N MET A 136 -7.25 12.35 17.18
CA MET A 136 -7.77 11.05 17.61
C MET A 136 -9.29 10.93 17.50
N ASN A 137 -9.99 12.02 17.18
CA ASN A 137 -11.44 11.99 16.96
C ASN A 137 -11.74 11.39 15.57
N VAL A 138 -12.37 10.22 15.57
CA VAL A 138 -12.85 9.57 14.35
C VAL A 138 -14.29 9.99 14.10
N GLN A 139 -14.54 10.58 12.94
CA GLN A 139 -15.87 11.05 12.53
C GLN A 139 -16.78 9.89 12.12
N SER A 140 -18.06 10.15 11.91
CA SER A 140 -19.04 9.17 11.40
C SER A 140 -18.68 8.59 10.03
N THR A 141 -17.81 9.27 9.27
CA THR A 141 -17.24 8.79 8.00
C THR A 141 -16.19 7.67 8.18
N GLY A 142 -15.79 7.34 9.40
CA GLY A 142 -14.72 6.41 9.71
C GLY A 142 -13.32 7.00 9.56
N LEU A 143 -13.18 8.30 9.25
CA LEU A 143 -11.89 8.99 9.12
C LEU A 143 -11.67 9.93 10.31
N SER A 144 -10.41 10.10 10.69
CA SER A 144 -10.06 11.10 11.70
C SER A 144 -10.30 12.51 11.17
N GLU A 145 -10.60 13.42 12.05
CA GLU A 145 -10.63 14.83 11.73
C GLU A 145 -9.26 15.28 11.21
N ARG A 146 -9.29 16.05 10.11
CA ARG A 146 -8.05 16.46 9.40
C ARG A 146 -7.27 17.44 10.26
N THR A 147 -5.95 17.22 10.34
CA THR A 147 -5.02 18.14 10.98
C THR A 147 -4.15 18.81 9.93
N ASP A 148 -3.77 20.04 10.16
CA ASP A 148 -2.83 20.77 9.28
C ASP A 148 -1.43 20.13 9.34
N ASP A 149 -1.02 19.68 10.52
CA ASP A 149 0.21 18.93 10.71
C ASP A 149 -0.03 17.42 10.59
N VAL A 150 0.90 16.73 9.93
CA VAL A 150 0.91 15.28 9.70
C VAL A 150 2.24 14.66 10.12
N LEU A 151 2.19 13.40 10.57
CA LEU A 151 3.38 12.61 10.87
C LEU A 151 3.78 11.80 9.64
N PHE A 152 5.03 11.93 9.20
CA PHE A 152 5.59 11.09 8.14
C PHE A 152 6.35 9.92 8.75
N ALA A 153 6.16 8.73 8.15
CA ALA A 153 6.82 7.52 8.59
C ALA A 153 7.13 6.56 7.44
N TYR A 154 8.21 5.82 7.55
CA TYR A 154 8.42 4.57 6.83
C TYR A 154 7.68 3.46 7.56
N VAL A 155 6.91 2.68 6.79
CA VAL A 155 6.16 1.54 7.34
C VAL A 155 6.57 0.30 6.58
N SER A 156 7.13 -0.66 7.30
CA SER A 156 7.41 -1.99 6.78
C SER A 156 6.53 -3.04 7.46
N ARG A 157 6.71 -4.30 7.10
CA ARG A 157 5.99 -5.43 7.68
C ARG A 157 6.04 -5.42 9.22
N ASP A 158 7.22 -5.22 9.81
CA ASP A 158 7.45 -5.39 11.25
C ASP A 158 7.94 -4.12 11.94
N ALA A 159 8.13 -3.02 11.20
CA ALA A 159 8.63 -1.76 11.74
C ALA A 159 7.81 -0.55 11.27
N PHE A 160 7.76 0.44 12.15
CA PHE A 160 7.23 1.76 11.90
C PHE A 160 8.26 2.78 12.35
N HIS A 161 8.79 3.57 11.43
CA HIS A 161 9.80 4.57 11.73
C HIS A 161 9.26 5.96 11.46
N ALA A 162 8.88 6.68 12.52
CA ALA A 162 8.45 8.07 12.46
C ALA A 162 9.65 8.96 12.12
N ILE A 163 9.56 9.75 11.05
CA ILE A 163 10.68 10.50 10.47
C ILE A 163 10.58 12.00 10.76
N GLY A 164 9.39 12.57 10.71
CA GLY A 164 9.22 14.01 10.89
C GLY A 164 7.76 14.44 10.93
N ILE A 165 7.54 15.64 11.47
CA ILE A 165 6.24 16.31 11.46
C ILE A 165 6.28 17.37 10.37
N PHE A 166 5.26 17.44 9.53
CA PHE A 166 5.16 18.39 8.42
C PHE A 166 3.77 18.99 8.35
N ASN A 167 3.67 20.25 7.95
CA ASN A 167 2.36 20.81 7.56
C ASN A 167 2.03 20.48 6.10
N HIS A 168 0.80 20.75 5.67
CA HIS A 168 0.34 20.39 4.34
C HIS A 168 1.08 21.07 3.18
N SER A 169 1.83 22.16 3.42
CA SER A 169 2.64 22.76 2.37
C SER A 169 3.76 21.84 1.84
N VAL A 170 4.08 20.77 2.57
CA VAL A 170 5.01 19.73 2.09
C VAL A 170 4.56 19.10 0.77
N PHE A 171 3.26 19.10 0.49
CA PHE A 171 2.65 18.57 -0.74
C PHE A 171 2.61 19.58 -1.88
N ASP A 172 2.83 20.87 -1.62
CA ASP A 172 2.76 21.90 -2.64
C ASP A 172 3.77 21.64 -3.77
N PRO A 173 3.44 21.93 -5.02
CA PRO A 173 4.37 21.82 -6.13
C PRO A 173 5.57 22.79 -5.92
N VAL A 174 6.61 22.62 -6.71
CA VAL A 174 7.65 23.63 -6.85
C VAL A 174 7.08 24.92 -7.43
N ASP A 175 7.69 26.07 -7.10
CA ASP A 175 7.30 27.35 -7.67
C ASP A 175 7.60 27.44 -9.18
N ALA A 176 7.25 28.53 -9.81
CA ALA A 176 7.50 28.79 -11.24
C ALA A 176 9.00 28.76 -11.61
N ASN A 177 9.90 28.91 -10.65
CA ASN A 177 11.34 28.86 -10.83
C ASN A 177 11.93 27.47 -10.49
N GLY A 178 11.08 26.50 -10.12
CA GLY A 178 11.50 25.15 -9.74
C GLY A 178 11.97 25.02 -8.28
N ASN A 179 11.76 26.04 -7.42
CA ASN A 179 12.16 25.97 -6.02
C ASN A 179 11.11 25.27 -5.16
N MET A 180 11.58 24.48 -4.21
CA MET A 180 10.73 23.88 -3.17
C MET A 180 10.53 24.89 -2.02
N ASN A 181 9.35 24.84 -1.38
CA ASN A 181 9.16 25.54 -0.11
C ASN A 181 9.98 24.87 1.01
N ASP A 182 10.05 25.55 2.18
CA ASP A 182 10.88 25.10 3.31
C ASP A 182 10.48 23.73 3.86
N GLU A 183 9.17 23.44 3.97
CA GLU A 183 8.69 22.14 4.48
C GLU A 183 9.06 21.00 3.51
N ARG A 184 8.88 21.21 2.22
CA ARG A 184 9.25 20.23 1.20
C ARG A 184 10.77 20.02 1.14
N SER A 185 11.55 21.09 1.21
CA SER A 185 13.03 21.03 1.27
C SER A 185 13.49 20.27 2.51
N ARG A 186 12.86 20.49 3.66
CA ARG A 186 13.14 19.78 4.90
C ARG A 186 12.82 18.31 4.79
N MET A 187 11.68 17.95 4.19
CA MET A 187 11.30 16.55 3.95
C MET A 187 12.33 15.83 3.07
N TRP A 188 12.82 16.49 2.00
CA TRP A 188 13.86 15.92 1.15
C TRP A 188 15.16 15.67 1.91
N LYS A 189 15.62 16.61 2.73
CA LYS A 189 16.81 16.44 3.57
C LYS A 189 16.69 15.28 4.56
N LEU A 190 15.50 15.10 5.17
CA LEU A 190 15.25 13.98 6.08
C LEU A 190 15.20 12.65 5.34
N HIS A 191 14.61 12.61 4.16
CA HIS A 191 14.63 11.43 3.30
C HIS A 191 16.07 11.04 2.93
N GLU A 192 16.85 11.98 2.41
CA GLU A 192 18.24 11.75 2.04
C GLU A 192 19.05 11.24 3.23
N LYS A 193 18.97 11.91 4.38
CA LYS A 193 19.62 11.45 5.61
C LYS A 193 19.24 10.02 5.99
N HIS A 194 17.98 9.66 5.85
CA HIS A 194 17.49 8.30 6.19
C HIS A 194 18.02 7.26 5.22
N VAL A 195 17.91 7.47 3.91
CA VAL A 195 18.28 6.47 2.91
C VAL A 195 19.80 6.30 2.75
N THR A 196 20.58 7.34 3.13
CA THR A 196 22.04 7.28 3.10
C THR A 196 22.65 6.86 4.45
N PHE A 197 21.82 6.67 5.46
CA PHE A 197 22.32 6.27 6.79
C PHE A 197 23.05 4.92 6.74
N GLY A 198 24.30 4.90 7.19
CA GLY A 198 25.14 3.70 7.21
C GLY A 198 25.71 3.30 5.85
N MET A 199 25.56 4.13 4.82
CA MET A 199 26.20 3.89 3.53
C MET A 199 27.70 4.23 3.57
N ASP A 200 28.52 3.38 2.94
CA ASP A 200 29.94 3.63 2.78
C ASP A 200 30.20 4.82 1.84
N PRO A 201 31.31 5.58 2.04
CA PRO A 201 31.72 6.63 1.12
C PRO A 201 31.82 6.12 -0.32
N GLY A 202 31.23 6.84 -1.28
CA GLY A 202 31.21 6.48 -2.70
C GLY A 202 30.01 5.61 -3.11
N THR A 203 29.13 5.22 -2.19
CA THR A 203 27.87 4.54 -2.51
C THR A 203 26.88 5.54 -3.10
N VAL A 204 26.12 5.08 -4.11
CA VAL A 204 25.05 5.89 -4.73
C VAL A 204 23.70 5.28 -4.38
N TYR A 205 22.82 6.10 -3.76
CA TYR A 205 21.42 5.76 -3.60
C TYR A 205 20.64 6.07 -4.87
N MET A 206 19.90 5.09 -5.37
CA MET A 206 18.94 5.29 -6.45
C MET A 206 17.52 5.20 -5.89
N SER A 207 16.71 6.23 -6.12
CA SER A 207 15.29 6.19 -5.77
C SER A 207 14.55 5.11 -6.58
N HIS A 208 13.43 4.63 -6.06
CA HIS A 208 12.60 3.66 -6.78
C HIS A 208 12.15 4.23 -8.13
N PRO A 209 12.44 3.55 -9.25
CA PRO A 209 11.99 4.00 -10.56
C PRO A 209 10.46 3.92 -10.67
N ILE A 210 9.90 4.89 -11.38
CA ILE A 210 8.47 4.98 -11.67
C ILE A 210 8.24 4.64 -13.14
N ALA A 211 7.32 3.74 -13.42
CA ALA A 211 6.89 3.40 -14.77
C ALA A 211 6.10 4.56 -15.41
N THR A 212 5.97 4.58 -16.72
CA THR A 212 5.19 5.60 -17.46
C THR A 212 3.72 5.65 -17.04
N SER A 213 3.19 4.58 -16.46
CA SER A 213 1.85 4.52 -15.86
C SER A 213 1.75 5.20 -14.49
N GLY A 214 2.86 5.74 -13.94
CA GLY A 214 2.92 6.38 -12.62
C GLY A 214 3.02 5.40 -11.45
N HIS A 215 3.11 4.09 -11.70
CA HIS A 215 3.28 3.08 -10.65
C HIS A 215 4.76 2.80 -10.40
N PRO A 216 5.17 2.51 -9.14
CA PRO A 216 6.51 2.02 -8.87
C PRO A 216 6.82 0.75 -9.67
N VAL A 217 8.02 0.69 -10.28
CA VAL A 217 8.41 -0.45 -11.13
C VAL A 217 8.38 -1.77 -10.35
N TYR A 218 8.78 -1.77 -9.08
CA TYR A 218 8.72 -2.97 -8.24
C TYR A 218 7.30 -3.53 -8.08
N LEU A 219 6.26 -2.67 -8.04
CA LEU A 219 4.87 -3.10 -7.98
C LEU A 219 4.39 -3.71 -9.31
N VAL A 220 4.82 -3.13 -10.43
CA VAL A 220 4.53 -3.69 -11.76
C VAL A 220 5.15 -5.09 -11.87
N GLN A 221 6.41 -5.23 -11.46
CA GLN A 221 7.10 -6.52 -11.46
C GLN A 221 6.44 -7.54 -10.51
N MET A 222 5.99 -7.10 -9.32
CA MET A 222 5.27 -7.95 -8.37
C MET A 222 3.93 -8.42 -8.95
N ALA A 223 3.17 -7.55 -9.61
CA ALA A 223 1.92 -7.91 -10.26
C ALA A 223 2.12 -8.92 -11.39
N ASP A 224 3.14 -8.72 -12.24
CA ASP A 224 3.53 -9.66 -13.30
C ASP A 224 3.90 -11.03 -12.72
N TYR A 225 4.69 -11.03 -11.66
CA TYR A 225 5.10 -12.24 -10.97
C TYR A 225 3.90 -12.99 -10.37
N TYR A 226 2.98 -12.28 -9.69
CA TYR A 226 1.77 -12.88 -9.13
C TYR A 226 0.85 -13.45 -10.22
N ALA A 227 0.64 -12.69 -11.30
CA ALA A 227 -0.16 -13.16 -12.42
C ALA A 227 0.42 -14.45 -13.05
N ARG A 228 1.76 -14.56 -13.09
CA ARG A 228 2.46 -15.76 -13.56
C ARG A 228 2.25 -16.94 -12.60
N ILE A 229 2.52 -16.75 -11.29
CA ILE A 229 2.31 -17.79 -10.28
C ILE A 229 0.87 -18.28 -10.31
N ILE A 230 -0.11 -17.38 -10.32
CA ILE A 230 -1.53 -17.74 -10.35
C ILE A 230 -1.83 -18.63 -11.54
N ARG A 231 -1.36 -18.30 -12.76
CA ARG A 231 -1.61 -19.11 -13.95
C ARG A 231 -0.91 -20.47 -13.91
N GLU A 232 0.31 -20.51 -13.38
CA GLU A 232 1.12 -21.72 -13.31
C GLU A 232 0.60 -22.71 -12.25
N TYR A 233 0.18 -22.18 -11.10
CA TYR A 233 -0.20 -23.00 -9.95
C TYR A 233 -1.71 -23.20 -9.81
N ASP A 234 -2.55 -22.58 -10.66
CA ASP A 234 -4.01 -22.67 -10.51
C ASP A 234 -4.53 -24.11 -10.56
N SER A 235 -4.03 -24.92 -11.49
CA SER A 235 -4.42 -26.33 -11.58
C SER A 235 -3.89 -27.19 -10.42
N LYS A 236 -2.75 -26.80 -9.80
CA LYS A 236 -2.18 -27.49 -8.65
C LYS A 236 -3.05 -27.37 -7.39
N LEU A 237 -3.89 -26.32 -7.31
CA LEU A 237 -4.86 -26.17 -6.22
C LEU A 237 -6.03 -27.18 -6.30
N ASP A 238 -6.05 -28.08 -7.29
CA ASP A 238 -6.94 -29.25 -7.40
C ASP A 238 -6.16 -30.57 -7.24
N ASP A 239 -4.82 -30.50 -7.15
CA ASP A 239 -3.95 -31.67 -6.97
C ASP A 239 -3.80 -32.03 -5.49
N ARG A 240 -4.18 -33.28 -5.16
CA ARG A 240 -4.18 -33.77 -3.78
C ARG A 240 -2.78 -33.81 -3.15
N GLU A 241 -1.77 -34.17 -3.91
CA GLU A 241 -0.38 -34.22 -3.41
C GLU A 241 0.15 -32.83 -3.10
N PHE A 242 -0.08 -31.88 -4.02
CA PHE A 242 0.30 -30.48 -3.79
C PHE A 242 -0.40 -29.90 -2.57
N ILE A 243 -1.68 -30.17 -2.38
CA ILE A 243 -2.47 -29.68 -1.24
C ILE A 243 -1.96 -30.29 0.06
N ASN A 244 -1.74 -31.60 0.12
CA ASN A 244 -1.17 -32.25 1.30
C ASN A 244 0.18 -31.62 1.68
N ASN A 245 1.03 -31.33 0.70
CA ASN A 245 2.32 -30.64 0.90
C ASN A 245 2.15 -29.24 1.53
N LEU A 246 1.15 -28.46 1.12
CA LEU A 246 0.85 -27.16 1.74
C LEU A 246 0.47 -27.33 3.22
N TYR A 247 -0.35 -28.32 3.55
CA TYR A 247 -0.77 -28.63 4.90
C TYR A 247 0.41 -29.10 5.77
N ASP A 248 1.26 -29.98 5.23
CA ASP A 248 2.48 -30.46 5.90
C ASP A 248 3.44 -29.30 6.24
N GLN A 249 3.67 -28.37 5.30
CA GLN A 249 4.48 -27.16 5.51
C GLN A 249 3.88 -26.25 6.59
N GLY A 250 2.56 -26.21 6.71
CA GLY A 250 1.84 -25.50 7.77
C GLY A 250 1.75 -26.26 9.11
N ASN A 251 2.28 -27.49 9.17
CA ASN A 251 2.11 -28.41 10.30
C ASN A 251 0.64 -28.57 10.69
N LEU A 252 -0.21 -28.84 9.70
CA LEU A 252 -1.65 -28.98 9.82
C LEU A 252 -2.08 -30.37 9.35
N ASP A 253 -3.21 -30.88 9.90
CA ASP A 253 -3.82 -32.13 9.45
C ASP A 253 -4.36 -32.03 8.03
N HIS A 254 -4.20 -33.09 7.22
CA HIS A 254 -4.71 -33.14 5.86
C HIS A 254 -6.24 -33.09 5.85
N PRO A 255 -6.86 -32.19 5.07
CA PRO A 255 -8.31 -32.09 5.03
C PRO A 255 -8.94 -33.24 4.22
N SER A 256 -10.07 -33.76 4.67
CA SER A 256 -10.86 -34.72 3.91
C SER A 256 -11.50 -34.08 2.65
N LYS A 257 -11.85 -32.81 2.75
CA LYS A 257 -12.42 -31.99 1.67
C LYS A 257 -11.75 -30.62 1.67
N TYR A 258 -11.49 -30.09 0.47
CA TYR A 258 -10.89 -28.76 0.30
C TYR A 258 -11.60 -27.98 -0.81
N SER A 259 -11.43 -26.66 -0.81
CA SER A 259 -11.94 -25.77 -1.85
C SER A 259 -11.14 -24.50 -1.86
N PHE A 260 -10.11 -24.48 -2.67
CA PHE A 260 -9.18 -23.36 -2.74
C PHE A 260 -9.66 -22.22 -3.63
N GLU A 261 -9.28 -21.01 -3.23
CA GLU A 261 -9.34 -19.80 -4.06
C GLU A 261 -8.09 -18.97 -3.86
N TRP A 262 -7.70 -18.20 -4.87
CA TRP A 262 -6.62 -17.22 -4.74
C TRP A 262 -7.05 -16.06 -3.87
N HIS A 263 -6.13 -15.52 -3.08
CA HIS A 263 -6.37 -14.39 -2.20
C HIS A 263 -5.15 -13.47 -2.16
N ILE A 264 -5.39 -12.16 -1.97
CA ILE A 264 -4.34 -11.19 -1.64
C ILE A 264 -4.59 -10.72 -0.21
N ASN A 265 -3.65 -11.02 0.68
CA ASN A 265 -3.70 -10.57 2.07
C ASN A 265 -2.64 -9.48 2.29
N ALA A 266 -3.07 -8.24 2.48
CA ALA A 266 -2.22 -7.06 2.38
C ALA A 266 -1.52 -7.01 1.01
N LEU A 267 -0.25 -7.38 0.92
CA LEU A 267 0.48 -7.55 -0.35
C LEU A 267 0.88 -9.01 -0.62
N ASP A 268 0.58 -9.94 0.27
CA ASP A 268 0.95 -11.35 0.11
C ASP A 268 0.00 -12.06 -0.84
N LEU A 269 0.55 -12.84 -1.78
CA LEU A 269 -0.23 -13.77 -2.59
C LEU A 269 -0.48 -15.05 -1.80
N CYS A 270 -1.75 -15.42 -1.66
CA CYS A 270 -2.18 -16.53 -0.83
C CYS A 270 -3.11 -17.48 -1.58
N ALA A 271 -3.13 -18.73 -1.12
CA ALA A 271 -4.18 -19.70 -1.41
C ALA A 271 -5.05 -19.90 -0.16
N TYR A 272 -6.35 -19.68 -0.27
CA TYR A 272 -7.30 -19.78 0.83
C TYR A 272 -8.19 -21.01 0.66
N ASP A 273 -8.14 -21.94 1.62
CA ASP A 273 -9.07 -23.05 1.66
C ASP A 273 -10.35 -22.67 2.41
N LYS A 274 -11.45 -22.53 1.68
CA LYS A 274 -12.77 -22.18 2.24
C LYS A 274 -13.36 -23.25 3.16
N LYS A 275 -12.93 -24.51 3.07
CA LYS A 275 -13.45 -25.60 3.89
C LYS A 275 -12.86 -25.62 5.28
N THR A 276 -11.56 -25.41 5.36
CA THR A 276 -10.81 -25.40 6.62
C THR A 276 -10.56 -23.98 7.17
N GLN A 277 -10.86 -22.95 6.34
CA GLN A 277 -10.58 -21.53 6.63
C GLN A 277 -9.07 -21.25 6.87
N VAL A 278 -8.21 -22.03 6.24
CA VAL A 278 -6.75 -21.85 6.31
C VAL A 278 -6.28 -21.02 5.13
N LEU A 279 -5.40 -20.05 5.43
CA LEU A 279 -4.74 -19.20 4.46
C LEU A 279 -3.27 -19.59 4.35
N PHE A 280 -2.85 -20.02 3.18
CA PHE A 280 -1.46 -20.38 2.88
C PHE A 280 -0.78 -19.23 2.12
N ASN A 281 0.33 -18.70 2.65
CA ASN A 281 1.13 -17.73 1.93
C ASN A 281 1.94 -18.44 0.84
N ILE A 282 1.64 -18.15 -0.41
CA ILE A 282 2.37 -18.67 -1.57
C ILE A 282 3.58 -17.78 -1.87
N HIS A 283 3.43 -16.46 -1.69
CA HIS A 283 4.52 -15.52 -1.84
C HIS A 283 4.31 -14.29 -0.96
N PHE A 284 5.35 -13.88 -0.25
CA PHE A 284 5.32 -12.66 0.57
C PHE A 284 5.60 -11.43 -0.30
N GLY A 285 4.71 -10.44 -0.20
CA GLY A 285 4.92 -9.14 -0.83
C GLY A 285 6.03 -8.35 -0.12
N HIS A 286 6.72 -7.53 -0.89
CA HIS A 286 7.69 -6.59 -0.34
C HIS A 286 6.96 -5.36 0.20
N ILE A 287 7.12 -5.08 1.49
CA ILE A 287 6.81 -3.81 2.16
C ILE A 287 8.01 -3.47 3.04
#